data_3faeee80305b4cd22789484e3997c937
#
_entry.id   3faeee80305b4cd22789484e3997c937
#
_cell.length_a   1.000
_cell.length_b   1.000
_cell.length_c   1.000
_cell.angle_alpha   90.00
_cell.angle_beta   90.00
_cell.angle_gamma   90.00
#
_symmetry.space_group_name_H-M   'P 1'
#
loop_
_entity.id
_entity.type
_entity.pdbx_description
1 polymer ?
#
loop_
_entity_poly.entity_id
_entity_poly.type
_entity_poly.pdbx_seq_one_letter_code
_entity_poly.pdbx_strand_id
1 'polypeptide(L)'
;RLRSRGLGDVYKRQDQWGGLNVLPEMLAAFITPNHTAIVPIIKRAASILGQWTDNPSLDEYQSRTPDRVRKQMAAIYTAITEQQIIYSTIPASFEEYGQRVRLADSVMAQKLGTCLDMALLYASCLEAIGLNALIIITQGHAFAGAWLVPETFPDPTIDDVSLLTKRTAEGIYDITLVETTCMNMGHSSDFDDAVKKANGKLTDGNSFILAIDVKRARHSGIRPIPQRILHGQVWEVEEKETDIQKSAVHATPQSINPYDLSGNETQTVITKQLLWERRLLDLSLRNNLLNIRITKNTLQLIPANLSCLEDALADGEEFRILHRPADWESPAMDFGIYSSIPESDPMVGFINSELSQKRLRFYLPENDLGKALTHLY
;
A
#
# COMPACT_ATOMS: atom_id res chain seq x y z
N ARG A 1 24.97 -10.02 39.59
CA ARG A 1 25.84 -9.98 38.34
C ARG A 1 25.13 -10.37 37.05
N LEU A 2 23.80 -10.47 37.02
CA LEU A 2 23.02 -10.82 35.81
C LEU A 2 22.28 -9.67 35.17
N ARG A 3 22.43 -8.43 35.66
CA ARG A 3 21.67 -7.25 35.19
C ARG A 3 22.34 -6.39 34.10
N SER A 4 23.60 -6.62 33.75
CA SER A 4 24.28 -5.78 32.75
C SER A 4 24.30 -6.37 31.34
N ARG A 5 23.94 -7.61 31.12
CA ARG A 5 23.90 -8.23 29.80
C ARG A 5 22.67 -7.83 28.96
N GLY A 6 21.52 -7.55 29.60
CA GLY A 6 20.29 -7.25 28.89
C GLY A 6 20.25 -5.86 28.23
N LEU A 7 20.87 -4.85 28.83
CA LEU A 7 20.88 -3.48 28.27
C LEU A 7 21.87 -3.31 27.12
N GLY A 8 22.96 -4.06 27.11
CA GLY A 8 23.92 -4.05 26.00
C GLY A 8 23.40 -4.71 24.73
N ASP A 9 22.59 -5.76 24.86
CA ASP A 9 22.00 -6.45 23.72
C ASP A 9 20.84 -5.66 23.11
N VAL A 10 20.05 -4.97 23.90
CA VAL A 10 19.00 -4.07 23.41
C VAL A 10 19.60 -2.89 22.67
N TYR A 11 20.74 -2.36 23.12
CA TYR A 11 21.42 -1.25 22.47
C TYR A 11 22.08 -1.64 21.14
N LYS A 12 22.53 -2.87 20.99
CA LYS A 12 23.14 -3.39 19.75
C LYS A 12 22.13 -3.73 18.67
N ARG A 13 20.85 -3.90 19.01
CA ARG A 13 19.79 -4.35 18.09
C ARG A 13 18.92 -3.24 17.50
N GLN A 14 19.19 -1.98 17.81
CA GLN A 14 18.35 -0.86 17.35
C GLN A 14 18.47 -0.58 15.83
N ASP A 15 19.50 -1.11 15.18
CA ASP A 15 19.73 -1.04 13.75
C ASP A 15 19.56 -2.43 13.08
N GLN A 16 18.88 -3.37 13.76
CA GLN A 16 18.68 -4.72 13.25
C GLN A 16 17.19 -5.06 13.20
N TRP A 17 16.70 -5.32 11.99
CA TRP A 17 15.39 -5.89 11.77
C TRP A 17 15.40 -7.38 12.10
N GLY A 18 14.33 -7.89 12.75
CA GLY A 18 14.24 -9.28 13.21
C GLY A 18 14.07 -10.34 12.11
N GLY A 19 13.85 -9.92 10.86
CA GLY A 19 13.65 -10.80 9.74
C GLY A 19 12.20 -11.23 9.51
N LEU A 20 12.04 -12.14 8.56
CA LEU A 20 10.72 -12.59 8.08
C LEU A 20 9.96 -13.44 9.11
N ASN A 21 10.68 -14.17 9.94
CA ASN A 21 10.09 -15.11 10.90
C ASN A 21 9.62 -14.43 12.20
N VAL A 22 9.97 -13.16 12.43
CA VAL A 22 9.65 -12.43 13.65
C VAL A 22 9.02 -11.09 13.32
N LEU A 23 7.69 -11.07 13.17
CA LEU A 23 6.91 -9.87 12.89
C LEU A 23 7.52 -9.05 11.74
N PRO A 24 7.43 -9.53 10.49
CA PRO A 24 8.06 -8.89 9.33
C PRO A 24 7.61 -7.44 9.15
N GLU A 25 6.39 -7.09 9.53
CA GLU A 25 5.83 -5.73 9.50
C GLU A 25 6.60 -4.74 10.38
N MET A 26 7.39 -5.22 11.35
CA MET A 26 8.27 -4.37 12.15
C MET A 26 9.34 -3.66 11.32
N LEU A 27 9.57 -4.10 10.07
CA LEU A 27 10.41 -3.37 9.13
C LEU A 27 9.89 -1.94 8.92
N ALA A 28 8.59 -1.70 8.99
CA ALA A 28 8.01 -0.37 8.90
C ALA A 28 8.54 0.60 9.98
N ALA A 29 9.02 0.10 11.13
CA ALA A 29 9.61 0.95 12.16
C ALA A 29 10.90 1.65 11.68
N PHE A 30 11.62 1.08 10.71
CA PHE A 30 12.84 1.65 10.13
C PHE A 30 12.57 2.69 9.03
N ILE A 31 11.32 2.88 8.64
CA ILE A 31 10.89 3.96 7.76
C ILE A 31 10.67 5.18 8.63
N THR A 32 11.49 6.22 8.43
CA THR A 32 11.60 7.39 9.31
C THR A 32 11.29 8.69 8.55
N PRO A 33 9.99 9.00 8.31
CA PRO A 33 9.56 10.11 7.46
C PRO A 33 9.94 11.49 8.01
N ASN A 34 10.15 11.60 9.32
CA ASN A 34 10.50 12.86 9.97
C ASN A 34 12.03 13.05 10.16
N HIS A 35 12.84 12.19 9.54
CA HIS A 35 14.30 12.26 9.70
C HIS A 35 14.88 13.47 8.96
N THR A 36 15.74 14.25 9.62
CA THR A 36 16.33 15.47 9.04
C THR A 36 17.15 15.21 7.78
N ALA A 37 17.78 14.04 7.67
CA ALA A 37 18.58 13.66 6.51
C ALA A 37 17.80 13.55 5.19
N ILE A 38 16.46 13.38 5.23
CA ILE A 38 15.66 13.31 4.01
C ILE A 38 15.13 14.67 3.55
N VAL A 39 15.19 15.70 4.39
CA VAL A 39 14.68 17.05 4.06
C VAL A 39 15.32 17.62 2.79
N PRO A 40 16.65 17.54 2.59
CA PRO A 40 17.27 17.99 1.34
C PRO A 40 16.77 17.23 0.10
N ILE A 41 16.50 15.92 0.24
CA ILE A 41 15.97 15.09 -0.85
C ILE A 41 14.56 15.57 -1.22
N ILE A 42 13.68 15.79 -0.24
CA ILE A 42 12.31 16.29 -0.46
C ILE A 42 12.33 17.68 -1.12
N LYS A 43 13.17 18.59 -0.62
CA LYS A 43 13.35 19.94 -1.21
C LYS A 43 13.79 19.84 -2.68
N ARG A 44 14.77 18.96 -2.97
CA ARG A 44 15.22 18.73 -4.34
C ARG A 44 14.14 18.12 -5.22
N ALA A 45 13.40 17.13 -4.72
CA ALA A 45 12.28 16.51 -5.43
C ALA A 45 11.20 17.55 -5.80
N ALA A 46 10.85 18.47 -4.89
CA ALA A 46 9.93 19.56 -5.17
C ALA A 46 10.43 20.44 -6.32
N SER A 47 11.73 20.79 -6.32
CA SER A 47 12.34 21.55 -7.41
C SER A 47 12.27 20.81 -8.76
N ILE A 48 12.56 19.51 -8.78
CA ILE A 48 12.47 18.68 -9.99
C ILE A 48 11.02 18.62 -10.48
N LEU A 49 10.07 18.38 -9.59
CA LEU A 49 8.65 18.31 -9.92
C LEU A 49 8.15 19.64 -10.51
N GLY A 50 8.61 20.77 -9.96
CA GLY A 50 8.32 22.10 -10.50
C GLY A 50 8.83 22.30 -11.92
N GLN A 51 10.02 21.76 -12.23
CA GLN A 51 10.56 21.81 -13.60
C GLN A 51 9.75 20.97 -14.60
N TRP A 52 9.16 19.87 -14.16
CA TRP A 52 8.40 18.99 -15.03
C TRP A 52 6.94 19.42 -15.22
N THR A 53 6.36 20.12 -14.24
CA THR A 53 4.91 20.34 -14.19
C THR A 53 4.52 21.77 -13.90
N ASP A 54 5.47 22.71 -13.81
CA ASP A 54 5.29 24.10 -13.36
C ASP A 54 4.66 24.24 -11.96
N ASN A 55 4.51 23.12 -11.24
CA ASN A 55 3.97 23.07 -9.87
C ASN A 55 4.89 22.22 -8.98
N PRO A 56 5.68 22.84 -8.09
CA PRO A 56 6.59 22.15 -7.19
C PRO A 56 5.91 21.49 -5.99
N SER A 57 4.60 21.62 -5.84
CA SER A 57 3.89 21.10 -4.67
C SER A 57 3.92 19.57 -4.61
N LEU A 58 4.42 19.05 -3.52
CA LEU A 58 4.30 17.64 -3.17
C LEU A 58 3.00 17.47 -2.38
N ASP A 59 1.89 17.32 -3.11
CA ASP A 59 0.52 17.48 -2.67
C ASP A 59 -0.19 16.16 -2.35
N GLU A 60 0.58 15.10 -2.11
CA GLU A 60 0.06 13.77 -1.78
C GLU A 60 -0.95 13.29 -2.85
N TYR A 61 -2.19 13.01 -2.39
CA TYR A 61 -3.33 12.58 -3.21
C TYR A 61 -4.33 13.72 -3.51
N GLN A 62 -4.02 14.97 -3.19
CA GLN A 62 -4.97 16.09 -3.32
C GLN A 62 -5.39 16.33 -4.77
N SER A 63 -4.49 16.08 -5.72
CA SER A 63 -4.80 16.18 -7.15
C SER A 63 -5.83 15.14 -7.63
N ARG A 64 -6.03 14.06 -6.88
CA ARG A 64 -6.89 12.92 -7.21
C ARG A 64 -6.52 12.24 -8.54
N THR A 65 -5.30 12.43 -9.04
CA THR A 65 -4.83 11.84 -10.28
C THR A 65 -3.63 10.93 -10.01
N PRO A 66 -3.70 9.63 -10.36
CA PRO A 66 -2.58 8.71 -10.21
C PRO A 66 -1.30 9.17 -10.91
N ASP A 67 -1.44 9.84 -12.06
CA ASP A 67 -0.31 10.40 -12.82
C ASP A 67 0.47 11.45 -12.00
N ARG A 68 -0.24 12.33 -11.27
CA ARG A 68 0.42 13.32 -10.41
C ARG A 68 1.19 12.65 -9.26
N VAL A 69 0.58 11.66 -8.62
CA VAL A 69 1.25 10.88 -7.56
C VAL A 69 2.49 10.18 -8.11
N ARG A 70 2.38 9.58 -9.29
CA ARG A 70 3.51 8.92 -9.95
C ARG A 70 4.65 9.89 -10.26
N LYS A 71 4.34 11.11 -10.70
CA LYS A 71 5.34 12.17 -10.92
C LYS A 71 6.03 12.60 -9.62
N GLN A 72 5.31 12.69 -8.50
CA GLN A 72 5.92 12.94 -7.19
C GLN A 72 6.89 11.81 -6.81
N MET A 73 6.50 10.55 -7.01
CA MET A 73 7.39 9.41 -6.80
C MET A 73 8.66 9.48 -7.66
N ALA A 74 8.52 9.81 -8.94
CA ALA A 74 9.62 9.95 -9.88
C ALA A 74 10.56 11.11 -9.51
N ALA A 75 10.03 12.21 -9.01
CA ALA A 75 10.83 13.34 -8.55
C ALA A 75 11.70 12.97 -7.33
N ILE A 76 11.14 12.21 -6.37
CA ILE A 76 11.91 11.68 -5.23
C ILE A 76 12.96 10.67 -5.72
N TYR A 77 12.61 9.78 -6.63
CA TYR A 77 13.53 8.82 -7.23
C TYR A 77 14.75 9.55 -7.83
N THR A 78 14.49 10.56 -8.63
CA THR A 78 15.53 11.37 -9.27
C THR A 78 16.38 12.10 -8.23
N ALA A 79 15.77 12.70 -7.21
CA ALA A 79 16.49 13.39 -6.15
C ALA A 79 17.41 12.45 -5.34
N ILE A 80 17.02 11.18 -5.14
CA ILE A 80 17.88 10.17 -4.50
C ILE A 80 19.00 9.73 -5.45
N THR A 81 18.72 9.54 -6.72
CA THR A 81 19.74 9.19 -7.73
C THR A 81 20.86 10.22 -7.78
N GLU A 82 20.54 11.51 -7.65
CA GLU A 82 21.53 12.61 -7.57
C GLU A 82 22.45 12.51 -6.34
N GLN A 83 22.08 11.74 -5.31
CA GLN A 83 22.90 11.55 -4.11
C GLN A 83 24.12 10.66 -4.32
N GLN A 84 24.21 9.97 -5.46
CA GLN A 84 25.35 9.11 -5.84
C GLN A 84 25.68 8.06 -4.77
N ILE A 85 24.66 7.38 -4.25
CA ILE A 85 24.82 6.33 -3.25
C ILE A 85 25.39 5.08 -3.93
N ILE A 86 26.45 4.51 -3.34
CA ILE A 86 27.07 3.27 -3.85
C ILE A 86 26.32 2.07 -3.33
N TYR A 87 26.06 1.09 -4.19
CA TYR A 87 25.44 -0.16 -3.79
C TYR A 87 26.42 -1.05 -3.02
N SER A 88 25.99 -1.51 -1.85
CA SER A 88 26.74 -2.44 -1.02
C SER A 88 26.13 -3.83 -1.10
N THR A 89 26.81 -4.76 -1.74
CA THR A 89 26.39 -6.14 -1.78
C THR A 89 26.77 -6.84 -0.48
N ILE A 90 25.82 -6.93 0.44
CA ILE A 90 25.94 -7.73 1.66
C ILE A 90 25.03 -8.93 1.49
N PRO A 91 25.44 -10.16 1.85
CA PRO A 91 24.55 -11.31 1.81
C PRO A 91 23.26 -11.00 2.57
N ALA A 92 22.12 -11.23 1.92
CA ALA A 92 20.82 -11.07 2.55
C ALA A 92 20.62 -12.15 3.62
N SER A 93 20.21 -11.73 4.82
CA SER A 93 19.93 -12.63 5.94
C SER A 93 18.50 -12.45 6.47
N PHE A 94 17.58 -12.08 5.59
CA PHE A 94 16.21 -11.78 5.95
C PHE A 94 15.47 -12.92 6.66
N GLU A 95 15.86 -14.16 6.36
CA GLU A 95 15.11 -15.35 6.75
C GLU A 95 15.54 -15.90 8.11
N GLU A 96 16.82 -15.89 8.44
CA GLU A 96 17.33 -16.64 9.59
C GLU A 96 17.57 -15.78 10.84
N TYR A 97 18.34 -14.70 10.70
CA TYR A 97 18.85 -13.95 11.87
C TYR A 97 18.52 -12.47 11.86
N GLY A 98 17.66 -12.06 10.94
CA GLY A 98 17.38 -10.66 10.67
C GLY A 98 18.52 -9.97 9.94
N GLN A 99 18.32 -8.71 9.61
CA GLN A 99 19.29 -7.92 8.86
C GLN A 99 19.57 -6.59 9.53
N ARG A 100 20.85 -6.21 9.50
CA ARG A 100 21.22 -4.85 9.84
C ARG A 100 20.67 -3.87 8.81
N VAL A 101 20.07 -2.79 9.31
CA VAL A 101 19.47 -1.72 8.53
C VAL A 101 20.23 -0.44 8.77
N ARG A 102 20.61 0.27 7.70
CA ARG A 102 21.12 1.64 7.79
C ARG A 102 19.95 2.61 7.69
N LEU A 103 19.78 3.45 8.70
CA LEU A 103 18.82 4.54 8.66
C LEU A 103 19.24 5.61 7.65
N ALA A 104 18.32 6.51 7.31
CA ALA A 104 18.52 7.55 6.29
C ALA A 104 19.79 8.39 6.51
N ASP A 105 20.10 8.75 7.76
CA ASP A 105 21.32 9.50 8.11
C ASP A 105 22.60 8.73 7.76
N SER A 106 22.64 7.45 8.12
CA SER A 106 23.79 6.59 7.86
C SER A 106 24.00 6.36 6.36
N VAL A 107 22.92 6.14 5.60
CA VAL A 107 22.97 6.01 4.13
C VAL A 107 23.48 7.30 3.50
N MET A 108 22.94 8.44 3.92
CA MET A 108 23.29 9.74 3.37
C MET A 108 24.72 10.17 3.74
N ALA A 109 25.16 9.90 4.97
CA ALA A 109 26.52 10.26 5.42
C ALA A 109 27.59 9.36 4.80
N GLN A 110 27.33 8.04 4.71
CA GLN A 110 28.30 7.07 4.20
C GLN A 110 28.24 6.93 2.67
N LYS A 111 27.18 7.45 2.03
CA LYS A 111 26.91 7.23 0.59
C LYS A 111 26.95 5.76 0.20
N LEU A 112 26.45 4.89 1.07
CA LEU A 112 26.49 3.44 0.92
C LEU A 112 25.16 2.85 1.41
N GLY A 113 24.56 1.96 0.60
CA GLY A 113 23.31 1.29 0.95
C GLY A 113 23.14 -0.07 0.28
N THR A 114 22.46 -0.99 0.97
CA THR A 114 21.97 -2.26 0.42
C THR A 114 20.63 -2.05 -0.32
N CYS A 115 20.09 -3.09 -0.96
CA CYS A 115 18.73 -3.03 -1.53
C CYS A 115 17.67 -2.64 -0.49
N LEU A 116 17.77 -3.21 0.72
CA LEU A 116 16.86 -2.91 1.83
C LEU A 116 17.01 -1.45 2.31
N ASP A 117 18.25 -0.97 2.50
CA ASP A 117 18.52 0.40 2.93
C ASP A 117 17.95 1.43 1.91
N MET A 118 18.11 1.15 0.61
CA MET A 118 17.57 1.99 -0.46
C MET A 118 16.04 1.98 -0.51
N ALA A 119 15.44 0.80 -0.31
CA ALA A 119 13.99 0.67 -0.23
C ALA A 119 13.41 1.47 0.95
N LEU A 120 14.04 1.39 2.12
CA LEU A 120 13.63 2.12 3.32
C LEU A 120 13.85 3.64 3.19
N LEU A 121 14.95 4.07 2.58
CA LEU A 121 15.20 5.49 2.30
C LEU A 121 14.12 6.06 1.37
N TYR A 122 13.84 5.36 0.28
CA TYR A 122 12.81 5.79 -0.67
C TYR A 122 11.43 5.82 -0.02
N ALA A 123 11.04 4.76 0.71
CA ALA A 123 9.78 4.70 1.45
C ALA A 123 9.66 5.80 2.52
N SER A 124 10.77 6.15 3.19
CA SER A 124 10.80 7.27 4.15
C SER A 124 10.49 8.61 3.46
N CYS A 125 11.04 8.82 2.28
CA CYS A 125 10.74 10.03 1.49
C CYS A 125 9.29 10.04 0.98
N LEU A 126 8.76 8.90 0.55
CA LEU A 126 7.36 8.78 0.11
C LEU A 126 6.39 9.05 1.26
N GLU A 127 6.60 8.43 2.43
CA GLU A 127 5.77 8.65 3.61
C GLU A 127 5.88 10.09 4.11
N ALA A 128 7.05 10.73 4.00
CA ALA A 128 7.26 12.14 4.40
C ALA A 128 6.40 13.13 3.62
N ILE A 129 6.06 12.80 2.38
CA ILE A 129 5.15 13.60 1.55
C ILE A 129 3.70 13.06 1.57
N GLY A 130 3.37 12.17 2.51
CA GLY A 130 2.03 11.65 2.74
C GLY A 130 1.61 10.49 1.85
N LEU A 131 2.48 9.94 1.01
CA LEU A 131 2.14 8.79 0.17
C LEU A 131 2.17 7.47 0.97
N ASN A 132 1.25 6.58 0.66
CA ASN A 132 1.14 5.26 1.27
C ASN A 132 2.20 4.32 0.67
N ALA A 133 3.37 4.28 1.30
CA ALA A 133 4.51 3.50 0.84
C ALA A 133 4.33 2.00 1.05
N LEU A 134 4.97 1.22 0.19
CA LEU A 134 5.04 -0.24 0.22
C LEU A 134 6.50 -0.68 0.20
N ILE A 135 6.84 -1.71 0.98
CA ILE A 135 8.10 -2.44 0.86
C ILE A 135 7.80 -3.84 0.33
N ILE A 136 8.50 -4.23 -0.71
CA ILE A 136 8.36 -5.54 -1.31
C ILE A 136 9.63 -6.35 -1.00
N ILE A 137 9.45 -7.55 -0.50
CA ILE A 137 10.53 -8.49 -0.20
C ILE A 137 10.38 -9.70 -1.11
N THR A 138 11.46 -9.97 -1.81
CA THR A 138 11.65 -11.18 -2.64
C THR A 138 12.84 -11.95 -2.12
N GLN A 139 13.06 -13.13 -2.63
CA GLN A 139 14.19 -13.97 -2.21
C GLN A 139 15.52 -13.22 -2.40
N GLY A 140 16.19 -12.91 -1.30
CA GLY A 140 17.47 -12.22 -1.28
C GLY A 140 17.44 -10.74 -1.73
N HIS A 141 16.27 -10.13 -1.90
CA HIS A 141 16.16 -8.77 -2.41
C HIS A 141 14.97 -8.00 -1.83
N ALA A 142 15.08 -6.67 -1.82
CA ALA A 142 14.01 -5.77 -1.41
C ALA A 142 13.96 -4.54 -2.32
N PHE A 143 12.75 -4.05 -2.58
CA PHE A 143 12.48 -2.82 -3.30
C PHE A 143 11.21 -2.15 -2.75
N ALA A 144 10.84 -1.00 -3.27
CA ALA A 144 9.74 -0.24 -2.70
C ALA A 144 8.76 0.26 -3.77
N GLY A 145 7.64 0.80 -3.30
CA GLY A 145 6.65 1.43 -4.14
C GLY A 145 5.67 2.26 -3.32
N ALA A 146 4.60 2.69 -3.94
CA ALA A 146 3.48 3.33 -3.25
C ALA A 146 2.16 3.11 -3.97
N TRP A 147 1.09 3.30 -3.23
CA TRP A 147 -0.23 3.48 -3.80
C TRP A 147 -0.27 4.80 -4.58
N LEU A 148 -0.92 4.79 -5.74
CA LEU A 148 -1.22 5.99 -6.53
C LEU A 148 -2.58 6.61 -6.15
N VAL A 149 -3.32 5.90 -5.31
CA VAL A 149 -4.62 6.28 -4.76
C VAL A 149 -4.55 6.21 -3.22
N PRO A 150 -5.39 6.93 -2.47
CA PRO A 150 -5.32 6.97 -1.01
C PRO A 150 -5.88 5.70 -0.36
N GLU A 151 -5.40 4.54 -0.79
CA GLU A 151 -5.82 3.22 -0.30
C GLU A 151 -4.69 2.53 0.49
N THR A 152 -5.03 1.42 1.14
CA THR A 152 -4.13 0.52 1.84
C THR A 152 -4.60 -0.91 1.69
N PHE A 153 -3.71 -1.88 1.94
CA PHE A 153 -4.14 -3.26 2.09
C PHE A 153 -4.90 -3.47 3.42
N PRO A 154 -5.71 -4.53 3.52
CA PRO A 154 -6.43 -4.84 4.76
C PRO A 154 -5.49 -5.24 5.91
N ASP A 155 -4.35 -5.86 5.59
CA ASP A 155 -3.34 -6.32 6.53
C ASP A 155 -2.00 -5.62 6.31
N PRO A 156 -1.15 -5.47 7.36
CA PRO A 156 0.15 -4.83 7.23
C PRO A 156 1.13 -5.64 6.38
N THR A 157 0.95 -6.95 6.25
CA THR A 157 1.75 -7.85 5.42
C THR A 157 0.87 -8.61 4.45
N ILE A 158 1.31 -8.72 3.21
CA ILE A 158 0.63 -9.41 2.12
C ILE A 158 1.58 -10.45 1.54
N ASP A 159 1.18 -11.70 1.54
CA ASP A 159 1.93 -12.85 0.99
C ASP A 159 1.39 -13.32 -0.38
N ASP A 160 0.27 -12.77 -0.85
CA ASP A 160 -0.30 -13.04 -2.17
C ASP A 160 0.17 -12.02 -3.20
N VAL A 161 1.11 -12.41 -4.05
CA VAL A 161 1.64 -11.58 -5.14
C VAL A 161 0.56 -11.08 -6.10
N SER A 162 -0.55 -11.82 -6.25
CA SER A 162 -1.62 -11.45 -7.17
C SER A 162 -2.32 -10.15 -6.78
N LEU A 163 -2.32 -9.81 -5.49
CA LEU A 163 -2.85 -8.55 -5.01
C LEU A 163 -2.03 -7.34 -5.47
N LEU A 164 -0.72 -7.53 -5.66
CA LEU A 164 0.16 -6.50 -6.22
C LEU A 164 0.06 -6.47 -7.75
N THR A 165 0.19 -7.62 -8.41
CA THR A 165 0.22 -7.69 -9.88
C THR A 165 -1.06 -7.14 -10.52
N LYS A 166 -2.22 -7.36 -9.89
CA LYS A 166 -3.48 -6.77 -10.35
C LYS A 166 -3.49 -5.25 -10.26
N ARG A 167 -2.94 -4.69 -9.18
CA ARG A 167 -2.95 -3.24 -8.93
C ARG A 167 -1.86 -2.49 -9.69
N THR A 168 -0.80 -3.18 -10.10
CA THR A 168 0.24 -2.63 -10.96
C THR A 168 -0.07 -2.82 -12.44
N ALA A 169 -1.12 -3.60 -12.78
CA ALA A 169 -1.46 -3.92 -14.15
C ALA A 169 -1.82 -2.68 -14.96
N GLU A 170 -1.50 -2.74 -16.25
CA GLU A 170 -1.87 -1.70 -17.21
C GLU A 170 -3.38 -1.48 -17.22
N GLY A 171 -3.78 -0.21 -17.21
CA GLY A 171 -5.19 0.19 -17.12
C GLY A 171 -5.79 0.24 -15.72
N ILE A 172 -5.11 -0.29 -14.69
CA ILE A 172 -5.52 -0.16 -13.28
C ILE A 172 -4.65 0.88 -12.58
N TYR A 173 -3.34 0.69 -12.55
CA TYR A 173 -2.36 1.63 -11.97
C TYR A 173 -2.73 2.16 -10.58
N ASP A 174 -3.22 1.28 -9.69
CA ASP A 174 -3.47 1.64 -8.30
C ASP A 174 -2.15 1.72 -7.50
N ILE A 175 -1.13 0.98 -7.92
CA ILE A 175 0.19 0.89 -7.28
C ILE A 175 1.29 1.05 -8.33
N THR A 176 2.35 1.76 -7.97
CA THR A 176 3.62 1.75 -8.72
C THR A 176 4.74 1.21 -7.85
N LEU A 177 5.43 0.21 -8.36
CA LEU A 177 6.62 -0.39 -7.74
C LEU A 177 7.88 0.08 -8.44
N VAL A 178 8.96 0.24 -7.69
CA VAL A 178 10.20 0.83 -8.17
C VAL A 178 11.39 -0.01 -7.69
N GLU A 179 12.23 -0.44 -8.61
CA GLU A 179 13.50 -1.08 -8.28
C GLU A 179 14.48 -0.04 -7.73
N THR A 180 14.62 -0.01 -6.43
CA THR A 180 15.34 1.07 -5.73
C THR A 180 16.86 0.98 -5.90
N THR A 181 17.41 -0.18 -6.25
CA THR A 181 18.83 -0.30 -6.57
C THR A 181 19.22 0.40 -7.86
N CYS A 182 18.25 0.72 -8.71
CA CYS A 182 18.46 1.57 -9.89
C CYS A 182 18.76 3.03 -9.57
N MET A 183 18.66 3.46 -8.31
CA MET A 183 19.09 4.79 -7.86
C MET A 183 20.59 4.84 -7.53
N ASN A 184 21.26 3.69 -7.46
CA ASN A 184 22.65 3.62 -7.05
C ASN A 184 23.60 4.06 -8.18
N MET A 185 24.73 4.62 -7.78
CA MET A 185 25.80 5.01 -8.69
C MET A 185 26.28 3.82 -9.53
N GLY A 186 26.39 4.00 -10.83
CA GLY A 186 26.81 2.94 -11.76
C GLY A 186 25.67 2.01 -12.24
N HIS A 187 24.51 2.06 -11.61
CA HIS A 187 23.33 1.27 -11.97
C HIS A 187 22.10 2.15 -12.29
N SER A 188 22.30 3.47 -12.33
CA SER A 188 21.21 4.42 -12.52
C SER A 188 20.52 4.21 -13.86
N SER A 189 19.21 4.04 -13.81
CA SER A 189 18.31 4.02 -14.95
C SER A 189 17.20 5.04 -14.71
N ASP A 190 16.43 5.36 -15.72
CA ASP A 190 15.29 6.24 -15.54
C ASP A 190 14.21 5.59 -14.65
N PHE A 191 13.24 6.39 -14.23
CA PHE A 191 12.18 5.92 -13.34
C PHE A 191 11.31 4.85 -14.00
N ASP A 192 10.99 5.00 -15.29
CA ASP A 192 10.13 4.05 -15.99
C ASP A 192 10.81 2.68 -16.18
N ASP A 193 12.12 2.68 -16.41
CA ASP A 193 12.91 1.44 -16.45
C ASP A 193 13.01 0.78 -15.07
N ALA A 194 13.14 1.55 -14.01
CA ALA A 194 13.11 1.02 -12.65
C ALA A 194 11.74 0.40 -12.30
N VAL A 195 10.64 0.99 -12.78
CA VAL A 195 9.30 0.42 -12.65
C VAL A 195 9.17 -0.90 -13.44
N LYS A 196 9.63 -0.94 -14.69
CA LYS A 196 9.61 -2.18 -15.51
C LYS A 196 10.40 -3.31 -14.82
N LYS A 197 11.60 -2.99 -14.28
CA LYS A 197 12.43 -3.97 -13.56
C LYS A 197 11.74 -4.49 -12.30
N ALA A 198 11.08 -3.62 -11.53
CA ALA A 198 10.33 -4.03 -10.34
C ALA A 198 9.16 -4.96 -10.70
N ASN A 199 8.37 -4.60 -11.72
CA ASN A 199 7.26 -5.42 -12.19
C ASN A 199 7.74 -6.78 -12.75
N GLY A 200 8.88 -6.81 -13.46
CA GLY A 200 9.49 -8.04 -13.94
C GLY A 200 9.83 -9.04 -12.82
N LYS A 201 10.27 -8.54 -11.65
CA LYS A 201 10.56 -9.38 -10.47
C LYS A 201 9.31 -10.01 -9.84
N LEU A 202 8.13 -9.42 -10.03
CA LEU A 202 6.88 -10.01 -9.55
C LEU A 202 6.38 -11.13 -10.48
N THR A 203 6.72 -11.07 -11.77
CA THR A 203 6.27 -12.05 -12.75
C THR A 203 6.95 -13.42 -12.54
N ASP A 204 8.15 -13.44 -11.98
CA ASP A 204 8.89 -14.66 -11.61
C ASP A 204 8.31 -15.35 -10.35
N GLY A 205 7.05 -15.33 -10.15
CA GLY A 205 6.16 -15.82 -9.08
C GLY A 205 6.74 -16.63 -7.90
N ASN A 206 7.90 -17.24 -8.08
CA ASN A 206 8.59 -18.05 -7.05
C ASN A 206 9.55 -17.22 -6.17
N SER A 207 9.85 -15.98 -6.52
CA SER A 207 10.79 -15.15 -5.77
C SER A 207 10.10 -14.23 -4.76
N PHE A 208 8.82 -13.94 -4.93
CA PHE A 208 8.05 -13.08 -4.03
C PHE A 208 7.85 -13.75 -2.67
N ILE A 209 8.14 -13.02 -1.59
CA ILE A 209 7.93 -13.49 -0.22
C ILE A 209 6.74 -12.75 0.39
N LEU A 210 6.84 -11.43 0.52
CA LEU A 210 5.75 -10.60 1.05
C LEU A 210 5.88 -9.14 0.66
N ALA A 211 4.79 -8.40 0.80
CA ALA A 211 4.79 -6.95 0.78
C ALA A 211 4.33 -6.40 2.14
N ILE A 212 4.90 -5.28 2.55
CA ILE A 212 4.55 -4.57 3.78
C ILE A 212 3.89 -3.26 3.38
N ASP A 213 2.64 -3.06 3.81
CA ASP A 213 1.94 -1.78 3.69
C ASP A 213 2.27 -0.91 4.90
N VAL A 214 3.03 0.15 4.66
CA VAL A 214 3.55 1.02 5.73
C VAL A 214 2.41 1.76 6.43
N LYS A 215 1.44 2.27 5.68
CA LYS A 215 0.28 2.95 6.25
C LYS A 215 -0.55 2.02 7.12
N ARG A 216 -0.76 0.78 6.67
CA ARG A 216 -1.48 -0.22 7.46
C ARG A 216 -0.70 -0.63 8.70
N ALA A 217 0.62 -0.76 8.60
CA ALA A 217 1.49 -1.00 9.75
C ALA A 217 1.39 0.15 10.78
N ARG A 218 1.30 1.41 10.34
CA ARG A 218 1.05 2.56 11.23
C ARG A 218 -0.28 2.43 11.97
N HIS A 219 -1.34 2.04 11.26
CA HIS A 219 -2.66 1.80 11.88
C HIS A 219 -2.63 0.65 12.90
N SER A 220 -1.75 -0.34 12.71
CA SER A 220 -1.51 -1.42 13.67
C SER A 220 -0.61 -1.01 14.86
N GLY A 221 -0.24 0.27 14.95
CA GLY A 221 0.53 0.82 16.07
C GLY A 221 2.05 0.79 15.90
N ILE A 222 2.57 0.33 14.76
CA ILE A 222 4.01 0.35 14.49
C ILE A 222 4.44 1.78 14.17
N ARG A 223 5.24 2.37 15.05
CA ARG A 223 5.75 3.74 14.90
C ARG A 223 7.18 3.75 14.39
N PRO A 224 7.61 4.83 13.72
CA PRO A 224 9.01 5.03 13.37
C PRO A 224 9.92 4.98 14.59
N ILE A 225 11.11 4.44 14.42
CA ILE A 225 12.15 4.47 15.45
C ILE A 225 12.45 5.94 15.78
N PRO A 226 12.44 6.33 17.07
CA PRO A 226 12.74 7.69 17.46
C PRO A 226 14.17 8.06 17.09
N GLN A 227 14.35 9.28 16.58
CA GLN A 227 15.67 9.82 16.29
C GLN A 227 16.47 9.97 17.58
N ARG A 228 17.75 9.60 17.54
CA ARG A 228 18.67 9.87 18.64
C ARG A 228 19.17 11.31 18.51
N ILE A 229 18.69 12.17 19.38
CA ILE A 229 19.32 13.49 19.56
C ILE A 229 20.53 13.26 20.44
N LEU A 230 21.73 13.36 19.90
CA LEU A 230 22.95 13.47 20.68
C LEU A 230 22.93 14.85 21.35
N HIS A 231 22.57 14.92 22.63
CA HIS A 231 22.78 16.12 23.41
C HIS A 231 24.29 16.38 23.52
N GLY A 232 24.80 17.32 22.74
CA GLY A 232 26.18 17.76 22.87
C GLY A 232 26.91 18.14 21.56
N GLN A 233 26.40 17.83 20.40
CA GLN A 233 26.89 18.39 19.14
C GLN A 233 25.69 18.70 18.24
N VAL A 234 25.47 19.99 18.08
CA VAL A 234 24.56 20.52 17.06
C VAL A 234 25.18 20.21 15.72
N TRP A 235 24.54 19.31 14.96
CA TRP A 235 24.82 19.15 13.55
C TRP A 235 24.15 20.32 12.84
N GLU A 236 24.85 21.47 12.74
CA GLU A 236 24.53 22.47 11.73
C GLU A 236 24.88 21.84 10.40
N VAL A 237 23.85 21.63 9.56
CA VAL A 237 24.09 21.35 8.14
C VAL A 237 24.64 22.62 7.55
N GLU A 238 25.97 22.75 7.46
CA GLU A 238 26.57 23.70 6.56
C GLU A 238 26.03 23.42 5.16
N GLU A 239 25.20 24.32 4.64
CA GLU A 239 24.87 24.37 3.22
C GLU A 239 26.17 24.69 2.47
N LYS A 240 27.05 23.71 2.31
CA LYS A 240 28.03 23.78 1.24
C LYS A 240 27.22 23.69 -0.03
N GLU A 241 27.01 24.81 -0.70
CA GLU A 241 26.74 24.83 -2.13
C GLU A 241 27.89 24.05 -2.80
N THR A 242 27.76 22.73 -2.82
CA THR A 242 28.51 21.93 -3.77
C THR A 242 27.96 22.31 -5.11
N ASP A 243 28.80 22.86 -5.97
CA ASP A 243 28.56 22.96 -7.41
C ASP A 243 28.14 21.57 -7.90
N ILE A 244 26.85 21.33 -7.86
CA ILE A 244 26.22 20.13 -8.43
C ILE A 244 26.38 20.36 -9.94
N GLN A 245 27.41 19.73 -10.52
CA GLN A 245 27.45 19.53 -11.96
C GLN A 245 26.05 19.09 -12.36
N LYS A 246 25.36 19.90 -13.16
CA LYS A 246 24.03 19.62 -13.68
C LYS A 246 24.10 18.29 -14.39
N SER A 247 23.90 17.21 -13.64
CA SER A 247 23.66 15.89 -14.20
C SER A 247 22.54 16.02 -15.21
N ALA A 248 22.65 15.32 -16.30
CA ALA A 248 21.66 15.33 -17.37
C ALA A 248 20.26 15.31 -16.77
N VAL A 249 19.44 16.28 -17.16
CA VAL A 249 18.06 16.38 -16.70
C VAL A 249 17.40 15.05 -17.03
N HIS A 250 17.08 14.26 -16.01
CA HIS A 250 16.36 13.00 -16.20
C HIS A 250 15.07 13.30 -16.92
N ALA A 251 14.75 12.48 -17.91
CA ALA A 251 13.52 12.63 -18.67
C ALA A 251 12.30 12.57 -17.74
N THR A 252 11.31 13.42 -18.02
CA THR A 252 10.01 13.33 -17.36
C THR A 252 9.46 11.92 -17.57
N PRO A 253 8.97 11.22 -16.53
CA PRO A 253 8.37 9.89 -16.70
C PRO A 253 7.19 9.96 -17.67
N GLN A 254 6.96 8.85 -18.37
CA GLN A 254 5.81 8.74 -19.25
C GLN A 254 4.52 8.97 -18.47
N SER A 255 3.61 9.75 -19.06
CA SER A 255 2.29 9.94 -18.50
C SER A 255 1.54 8.61 -18.51
N ILE A 256 0.96 8.23 -17.38
CA ILE A 256 0.07 7.06 -17.29
C ILE A 256 -1.36 7.55 -17.33
N ASN A 257 -2.16 6.88 -18.11
CA ASN A 257 -3.61 7.01 -18.03
C ASN A 257 -4.16 5.68 -17.50
N PRO A 258 -4.61 5.61 -16.25
CA PRO A 258 -5.13 4.36 -15.68
C PRO A 258 -6.34 3.82 -16.43
N TYR A 259 -6.90 4.63 -17.32
CA TYR A 259 -8.06 4.28 -18.14
C TYR A 259 -7.71 4.09 -19.61
N ASP A 260 -6.43 4.24 -19.99
CA ASP A 260 -6.00 4.07 -21.37
C ASP A 260 -5.71 2.60 -21.65
N LEU A 261 -6.59 2.00 -22.44
CA LEU A 261 -6.38 0.68 -23.01
C LEU A 261 -5.69 0.88 -24.33
N SER A 262 -4.40 0.77 -24.31
CA SER A 262 -3.50 0.94 -25.42
C SER A 262 -4.00 0.34 -26.73
N GLY A 263 -3.94 1.14 -27.74
CA GLY A 263 -4.02 0.76 -29.13
C GLY A 263 -5.22 1.35 -29.83
N ASN A 264 -5.02 2.57 -30.33
CA ASN A 264 -5.86 3.18 -31.36
C ASN A 264 -7.37 3.06 -31.12
N GLU A 265 -7.92 4.06 -30.48
CA GLU A 265 -9.14 4.74 -30.90
C GLU A 265 -9.70 5.58 -29.76
N THR A 266 -9.92 6.87 -30.05
CA THR A 266 -10.80 7.83 -29.37
C THR A 266 -10.93 7.71 -27.84
N GLN A 267 -10.43 8.71 -27.14
CA GLN A 267 -10.61 8.96 -25.71
C GLN A 267 -12.06 8.66 -25.24
N THR A 268 -12.33 7.44 -24.90
CA THR A 268 -13.52 7.10 -24.14
C THR A 268 -13.18 7.28 -22.67
N VAL A 269 -13.76 8.30 -22.05
CA VAL A 269 -13.76 8.46 -20.61
C VAL A 269 -14.32 7.17 -20.01
N ILE A 270 -13.45 6.33 -19.47
CA ILE A 270 -13.87 5.10 -18.81
C ILE A 270 -14.58 5.50 -17.52
N THR A 271 -15.86 5.26 -17.46
CA THR A 271 -16.68 5.47 -16.27
C THR A 271 -16.28 4.47 -15.18
N LYS A 272 -16.53 4.80 -13.89
CA LYS A 272 -16.40 3.87 -12.76
C LYS A 272 -17.06 2.53 -13.06
N GLN A 273 -18.14 2.52 -13.81
CA GLN A 273 -18.89 1.35 -14.22
C GLN A 273 -18.05 0.37 -15.06
N LEU A 274 -17.33 0.87 -16.07
CA LEU A 274 -16.47 0.02 -16.92
C LEU A 274 -15.28 -0.56 -16.15
N LEU A 275 -14.75 0.19 -15.17
CA LEU A 275 -13.72 -0.32 -14.26
C LEU A 275 -14.27 -1.46 -13.38
N TRP A 276 -15.50 -1.31 -12.90
CA TRP A 276 -16.19 -2.34 -12.11
C TRP A 276 -16.52 -3.57 -12.93
N GLU A 277 -17.01 -3.39 -14.16
CA GLU A 277 -17.27 -4.47 -15.10
C GLU A 277 -16.03 -5.33 -15.35
N ARG A 278 -14.85 -4.70 -15.49
CA ARG A 278 -13.58 -5.41 -15.66
C ARG A 278 -13.15 -6.15 -14.40
N ARG A 279 -13.33 -5.57 -13.22
CA ARG A 279 -13.08 -6.25 -11.95
C ARG A 279 -14.03 -7.44 -11.74
N LEU A 280 -15.25 -7.35 -12.25
CA LEU A 280 -16.24 -8.45 -12.23
C LEU A 280 -15.90 -9.57 -13.23
N LEU A 281 -15.27 -9.26 -14.36
CA LEU A 281 -14.87 -10.23 -15.38
C LEU A 281 -13.67 -11.11 -14.97
N ASP A 282 -13.03 -10.86 -13.84
CA ASP A 282 -12.00 -11.76 -13.30
C ASP A 282 -12.65 -13.02 -12.73
N LEU A 283 -12.75 -14.06 -13.55
CA LEU A 283 -13.34 -15.36 -13.19
C LEU A 283 -12.38 -16.24 -12.36
N SER A 284 -11.22 -15.73 -11.93
CA SER A 284 -10.34 -16.49 -11.06
C SER A 284 -10.91 -16.63 -9.65
N LEU A 285 -10.61 -17.75 -8.96
CA LEU A 285 -10.96 -17.96 -7.55
C LEU A 285 -10.32 -16.91 -6.60
N ARG A 286 -9.50 -16.02 -7.13
CA ARG A 286 -8.87 -14.89 -6.43
C ARG A 286 -9.76 -13.66 -6.40
N ASN A 287 -10.82 -13.64 -7.21
CA ASN A 287 -11.83 -12.61 -7.14
C ASN A 287 -12.59 -12.73 -5.82
N ASN A 288 -12.52 -11.71 -4.99
CA ASN A 288 -13.20 -11.68 -3.70
C ASN A 288 -14.72 -11.84 -3.82
N LEU A 289 -15.30 -11.54 -4.99
CA LEU A 289 -16.72 -11.76 -5.27
C LEU A 289 -17.03 -13.24 -5.50
N LEU A 290 -16.08 -14.02 -6.03
CA LEU A 290 -16.21 -15.46 -6.24
C LEU A 290 -15.72 -16.28 -5.04
N ASN A 291 -14.84 -15.71 -4.21
CA ASN A 291 -14.30 -16.35 -3.02
C ASN A 291 -14.46 -15.42 -1.82
N ILE A 292 -15.69 -15.22 -1.40
CA ILE A 292 -16.02 -14.38 -0.24
C ILE A 292 -15.51 -15.06 1.01
N ARG A 293 -14.54 -14.45 1.69
CA ARG A 293 -14.11 -14.85 3.03
C ARG A 293 -15.01 -14.17 4.06
N ILE A 294 -15.72 -14.97 4.84
CA ILE A 294 -16.48 -14.43 5.96
C ILE A 294 -15.55 -14.11 7.09
N THR A 295 -15.56 -12.87 7.45
CA THR A 295 -14.82 -12.35 8.58
C THR A 295 -15.80 -11.81 9.61
N LYS A 296 -15.34 -11.52 10.81
CA LYS A 296 -16.14 -10.82 11.85
C LYS A 296 -16.68 -9.44 11.42
N ASN A 297 -16.26 -8.92 10.29
CA ASN A 297 -16.72 -7.66 9.70
C ASN A 297 -17.69 -7.90 8.51
N THR A 298 -18.08 -9.13 8.24
CA THR A 298 -18.99 -9.47 7.16
C THR A 298 -20.41 -9.47 7.69
N LEU A 299 -21.28 -8.68 7.05
CA LEU A 299 -22.72 -8.66 7.33
C LEU A 299 -23.43 -9.57 6.36
N GLN A 300 -24.20 -10.55 6.88
CA GLN A 300 -25.07 -11.35 6.06
C GLN A 300 -26.45 -10.67 5.97
N LEU A 301 -26.81 -10.21 4.77
CA LEU A 301 -28.16 -9.73 4.50
C LEU A 301 -29.09 -10.93 4.27
N ILE A 302 -30.35 -10.75 4.61
CA ILE A 302 -31.39 -11.77 4.49
C ILE A 302 -32.46 -11.28 3.50
N PRO A 303 -32.25 -11.46 2.18
CA PRO A 303 -33.27 -11.17 1.19
C PRO A 303 -34.13 -12.41 0.94
N ALA A 304 -35.42 -12.22 0.83
CA ALA A 304 -36.31 -13.31 0.39
C ALA A 304 -36.26 -13.50 -1.13
N ASN A 305 -36.02 -12.43 -1.88
CA ASN A 305 -35.90 -12.46 -3.34
C ASN A 305 -34.67 -11.66 -3.75
N LEU A 306 -33.62 -12.39 -4.14
CA LEU A 306 -32.34 -11.80 -4.56
C LEU A 306 -32.48 -11.01 -5.86
N SER A 307 -33.25 -11.49 -6.82
CA SER A 307 -33.40 -10.81 -8.11
C SER A 307 -34.08 -9.45 -7.96
N CYS A 308 -35.11 -9.33 -7.12
CA CYS A 308 -35.75 -8.05 -6.83
C CYS A 308 -34.79 -7.07 -6.12
N LEU A 309 -33.91 -7.58 -5.26
CA LEU A 309 -32.91 -6.74 -4.61
C LEU A 309 -31.83 -6.27 -5.61
N GLU A 310 -31.38 -7.15 -6.49
CA GLU A 310 -30.42 -6.82 -7.54
C GLU A 310 -30.96 -5.75 -8.50
N ASP A 311 -32.21 -5.91 -8.94
CA ASP A 311 -32.88 -4.95 -9.82
C ASP A 311 -32.99 -3.58 -9.14
N ALA A 312 -33.42 -3.54 -7.88
CA ALA A 312 -33.57 -2.30 -7.13
C ALA A 312 -32.22 -1.60 -6.88
N LEU A 313 -31.16 -2.35 -6.61
CA LEU A 313 -29.80 -1.81 -6.46
C LEU A 313 -29.24 -1.31 -7.81
N ALA A 314 -29.54 -2.00 -8.92
CA ALA A 314 -29.17 -1.58 -10.26
C ALA A 314 -29.87 -0.28 -10.67
N ASP A 315 -31.11 -0.09 -10.24
CA ASP A 315 -31.87 1.15 -10.44
C ASP A 315 -31.43 2.29 -9.54
N GLY A 316 -30.44 2.05 -8.66
CA GLY A 316 -29.87 3.07 -7.76
C GLY A 316 -30.73 3.34 -6.53
N GLU A 317 -31.60 2.41 -6.12
CA GLU A 317 -32.38 2.55 -4.91
C GLU A 317 -31.54 2.45 -3.64
N GLU A 318 -31.86 3.29 -2.66
CA GLU A 318 -31.20 3.29 -1.35
C GLU A 318 -31.98 2.47 -0.35
N PHE A 319 -31.29 1.62 0.41
CA PHE A 319 -31.88 0.79 1.44
C PHE A 319 -31.36 1.12 2.82
N ARG A 320 -32.24 1.06 3.83
CA ARG A 320 -31.86 1.12 5.24
C ARG A 320 -31.53 -0.29 5.74
N ILE A 321 -30.34 -0.47 6.27
CA ILE A 321 -29.89 -1.72 6.87
C ILE A 321 -30.30 -1.73 8.34
N LEU A 322 -31.09 -2.69 8.74
CA LEU A 322 -31.64 -2.81 10.09
C LEU A 322 -31.35 -4.19 10.65
N HIS A 323 -31.16 -4.26 11.98
CA HIS A 323 -31.01 -5.53 12.68
C HIS A 323 -32.29 -6.37 12.60
N ARG A 324 -32.17 -7.69 12.70
CA ARG A 324 -33.33 -8.58 12.79
C ARG A 324 -34.19 -8.24 14.03
N PRO A 325 -35.50 -8.42 14.00
CA PRO A 325 -36.32 -8.37 15.22
C PRO A 325 -35.87 -9.38 16.27
N ALA A 326 -35.93 -9.00 17.55
CA ALA A 326 -35.44 -9.83 18.66
C ALA A 326 -36.18 -11.16 18.80
N ASP A 327 -37.43 -11.22 18.38
CA ASP A 327 -38.32 -12.34 18.43
C ASP A 327 -38.31 -13.19 17.15
N TRP A 328 -37.38 -12.89 16.24
CA TRP A 328 -37.27 -13.64 14.98
C TRP A 328 -36.47 -14.92 15.17
N GLU A 329 -37.18 -16.02 15.33
CA GLU A 329 -36.65 -17.38 15.28
C GLU A 329 -37.11 -18.05 13.99
N SER A 330 -36.22 -18.21 13.03
CA SER A 330 -36.49 -18.90 11.78
C SER A 330 -35.53 -20.05 11.58
N PRO A 331 -35.99 -21.25 11.19
CA PRO A 331 -35.14 -22.37 10.83
C PRO A 331 -34.16 -22.04 9.69
N ALA A 332 -34.47 -21.03 8.87
CA ALA A 332 -33.59 -20.56 7.82
C ALA A 332 -32.27 -19.93 8.32
N MET A 333 -32.21 -19.59 9.60
CA MET A 333 -31.02 -18.99 10.21
C MET A 333 -29.85 -19.96 10.38
N ASP A 334 -30.11 -21.26 10.35
CA ASP A 334 -29.10 -22.32 10.42
C ASP A 334 -28.47 -22.63 9.05
N PHE A 335 -29.00 -22.04 7.98
CA PHE A 335 -28.43 -22.21 6.65
C PHE A 335 -27.16 -21.36 6.48
N GLY A 336 -26.11 -21.99 5.96
CA GLY A 336 -24.86 -21.31 5.62
C GLY A 336 -25.07 -20.19 4.59
N ILE A 337 -24.08 -19.37 4.43
CA ILE A 337 -24.04 -18.11 3.65
C ILE A 337 -24.58 -18.19 2.23
N TYR A 338 -24.66 -19.38 1.66
CA TYR A 338 -25.04 -19.61 0.27
C TYR A 338 -26.50 -20.05 0.07
N SER A 339 -27.28 -20.09 1.14
CA SER A 339 -28.66 -20.53 1.06
C SER A 339 -29.62 -19.36 1.19
N SER A 340 -30.48 -19.21 0.19
CA SER A 340 -31.66 -18.34 0.26
C SER A 340 -32.65 -18.90 1.27
N ILE A 341 -33.46 -18.03 1.90
CA ILE A 341 -34.58 -18.47 2.74
C ILE A 341 -35.53 -19.28 1.88
N PRO A 342 -35.93 -20.50 2.30
CA PRO A 342 -36.92 -21.28 1.56
C PRO A 342 -38.23 -20.49 1.42
N GLU A 343 -38.87 -20.55 0.26
CA GLU A 343 -40.17 -19.88 0.02
C GLU A 343 -41.26 -20.29 1.00
N SER A 344 -41.12 -21.47 1.59
CA SER A 344 -42.04 -22.00 2.61
C SER A 344 -41.81 -21.44 4.01
N ASP A 345 -40.76 -20.63 4.21
CA ASP A 345 -40.48 -20.03 5.53
C ASP A 345 -41.52 -18.94 5.85
N PRO A 346 -42.16 -18.99 7.03
CA PRO A 346 -43.18 -18.02 7.41
C PRO A 346 -42.71 -16.58 7.42
N MET A 347 -41.38 -16.36 7.50
CA MET A 347 -40.77 -15.02 7.51
C MET A 347 -40.64 -14.42 6.10
N VAL A 348 -40.84 -15.17 5.02
CA VAL A 348 -40.72 -14.68 3.65
C VAL A 348 -41.62 -13.47 3.39
N GLY A 349 -42.87 -13.57 3.87
CA GLY A 349 -43.85 -12.47 3.75
C GLY A 349 -43.39 -11.19 4.45
N PHE A 350 -42.80 -11.32 5.65
CA PHE A 350 -42.26 -10.18 6.40
C PHE A 350 -41.07 -9.57 5.66
N ILE A 351 -40.14 -10.39 5.21
CA ILE A 351 -38.91 -9.90 4.52
C ILE A 351 -39.28 -9.23 3.20
N ASN A 352 -40.22 -9.75 2.44
CA ASN A 352 -40.72 -9.12 1.21
C ASN A 352 -41.38 -7.76 1.50
N SER A 353 -42.13 -7.66 2.59
CA SER A 353 -42.71 -6.41 3.06
C SER A 353 -41.62 -5.38 3.45
N GLU A 354 -40.55 -5.81 4.12
CA GLU A 354 -39.42 -4.95 4.46
C GLU A 354 -38.69 -4.47 3.21
N LEU A 355 -38.45 -5.36 2.25
CA LEU A 355 -37.81 -5.01 0.97
C LEU A 355 -38.63 -3.95 0.21
N SER A 356 -39.97 -4.09 0.16
CA SER A 356 -40.87 -3.13 -0.47
C SER A 356 -40.84 -1.75 0.22
N GLN A 357 -40.47 -1.71 1.51
CA GLN A 357 -40.29 -0.50 2.29
C GLN A 357 -38.84 0.02 2.27
N LYS A 358 -37.99 -0.53 1.38
CA LYS A 358 -36.57 -0.21 1.26
C LYS A 358 -35.78 -0.46 2.54
N ARG A 359 -36.08 -1.58 3.21
CA ARG A 359 -35.41 -2.02 4.42
C ARG A 359 -34.81 -3.39 4.19
N LEU A 360 -33.54 -3.55 4.55
CA LEU A 360 -32.83 -4.83 4.56
C LEU A 360 -32.55 -5.25 6.01
N ARG A 361 -32.77 -6.50 6.31
CA ARG A 361 -32.45 -7.08 7.61
C ARG A 361 -31.14 -7.87 7.51
N PHE A 362 -30.38 -7.87 8.57
CA PHE A 362 -29.15 -8.65 8.63
C PHE A 362 -29.10 -9.48 9.92
N TYR A 363 -28.34 -10.57 9.83
CA TYR A 363 -28.09 -11.47 10.94
C TYR A 363 -26.68 -11.23 11.49
N LEU A 364 -26.60 -10.77 12.73
CA LEU A 364 -25.37 -10.70 13.51
C LEU A 364 -25.69 -10.99 14.97
N PRO A 365 -24.81 -11.69 15.71
CA PRO A 365 -24.86 -11.72 17.15
C PRO A 365 -24.80 -10.29 17.70
N GLU A 366 -25.64 -9.98 18.70
CA GLU A 366 -25.72 -8.63 19.29
C GLU A 366 -24.36 -8.06 19.73
N ASN A 367 -23.44 -8.93 20.12
CA ASN A 367 -22.10 -8.56 20.64
C ASN A 367 -21.17 -7.98 19.56
N ASP A 368 -21.42 -8.23 18.28
CA ASP A 368 -20.55 -7.82 17.18
C ASP A 368 -21.15 -6.68 16.32
N LEU A 369 -22.40 -6.30 16.59
CA LEU A 369 -23.13 -5.28 15.86
C LEU A 369 -22.41 -3.91 15.88
N GLY A 370 -21.98 -3.48 17.06
CA GLY A 370 -21.28 -2.19 17.23
C GLY A 370 -19.96 -2.13 16.47
N LYS A 371 -19.26 -3.26 16.35
CA LYS A 371 -17.97 -3.33 15.63
C LYS A 371 -18.15 -3.34 14.12
N ALA A 372 -19.21 -3.97 13.63
CA ALA A 372 -19.50 -4.01 12.20
C ALA A 372 -20.03 -2.66 11.68
N LEU A 373 -20.86 -1.96 12.45
CA LEU A 373 -21.42 -0.67 12.07
C LEU A 373 -20.40 0.47 12.11
N THR A 374 -19.38 0.41 12.95
CA THR A 374 -18.28 1.40 12.99
C THR A 374 -17.40 1.40 11.74
N HIS A 375 -17.48 0.38 10.90
CA HIS A 375 -16.75 0.29 9.64
C HIS A 375 -17.59 0.67 8.40
N LEU A 376 -18.89 0.97 8.59
CA LEU A 376 -19.81 1.36 7.51
C LEU A 376 -19.99 2.90 7.41
N TYR A 377 -19.43 3.67 8.34
CA TYR A 377 -19.46 5.14 8.35
C TYR A 377 -18.03 5.71 8.17
#